data_84f579dc972d4e5110a75275f01cfcfe
#
_entry.id   84f579dc972d4e5110a75275f01cfcfe
#
_cell.length_a   1.000
_cell.length_b   1.000
_cell.length_c   1.000
_cell.angle_alpha   90.00
_cell.angle_beta   90.00
_cell.angle_gamma   90.00
#
_symmetry.space_group_name_H-M   'P 1'
#
loop_
_entity.id
_entity.type
_entity.pdbx_description
1 polymer ?
#
loop_
_entity_poly.entity_id
_entity_poly.type
_entity_poly.pdbx_seq_one_letter_code
_entity_poly.pdbx_strand_id
1 'polypeptide(L)'
;YAVGASKNDTDATVEISSDATSLVTITNTYTAYVNISGTKVWDDNDNQDGLRPNNITVIVKNGDTEVDRKTVTPDAAGNWAYSFENLPKYDAAGKAIAYTVSEAKVTGYNTQITGSIESGFTIKNTHTPETIDIEGTKTWDDNDNQDGKRPDKITVRLLANGTETATKTVTKLENW
;
A
#
# COMPACT_ATOMS: atom_id res chain seq x y z
N TYR A 1 49.03 7.72 -15.28
CA TYR A 1 48.54 6.55 -14.54
C TYR A 1 47.36 7.04 -13.64
N ALA A 2 46.23 6.39 -13.76
CA ALA A 2 45.16 6.57 -12.81
C ALA A 2 45.23 5.43 -11.79
N VAL A 3 45.41 5.76 -10.53
CA VAL A 3 45.34 4.77 -9.44
C VAL A 3 44.05 4.94 -8.72
N GLY A 4 43.15 3.97 -8.81
CA GLY A 4 41.91 3.93 -8.03
C GLY A 4 42.18 3.26 -6.68
N ALA A 5 41.99 3.98 -5.58
CA ALA A 5 41.99 3.38 -4.25
C ALA A 5 40.63 2.77 -3.92
N SER A 6 40.57 1.57 -3.37
CA SER A 6 39.34 0.99 -2.88
C SER A 6 38.95 1.61 -1.52
N LYS A 7 37.72 1.41 -1.11
CA LYS A 7 37.12 1.97 0.14
C LYS A 7 37.99 1.73 1.41
N ASN A 8 38.87 0.73 1.38
CA ASN A 8 39.69 0.33 2.53
C ASN A 8 41.17 0.60 2.33
N ASP A 9 41.59 1.22 1.21
CA ASP A 9 43.00 1.54 0.92
C ASP A 9 43.28 2.96 1.42
N THR A 10 44.17 3.05 2.39
CA THR A 10 44.64 4.33 2.94
C THR A 10 45.89 4.85 2.28
N ASP A 11 46.58 4.01 1.49
CA ASP A 11 47.83 4.35 0.84
C ASP A 11 47.76 4.16 -0.67
N ALA A 12 48.07 5.20 -1.43
CA ALA A 12 48.28 5.16 -2.86
C ALA A 12 49.75 5.46 -3.15
N THR A 13 50.46 4.52 -3.75
CA THR A 13 51.86 4.68 -4.14
C THR A 13 51.94 4.93 -5.65
N VAL A 14 52.62 5.98 -6.05
CA VAL A 14 52.92 6.29 -7.45
C VAL A 14 54.42 6.36 -7.65
N GLU A 15 54.93 5.52 -8.55
CA GLU A 15 56.34 5.58 -8.98
C GLU A 15 56.48 6.56 -10.13
N ILE A 16 57.35 7.56 -9.98
CA ILE A 16 57.64 8.57 -11.00
C ILE A 16 59.03 8.29 -11.53
N SER A 17 59.14 8.00 -12.81
CA SER A 17 60.47 7.88 -13.47
C SER A 17 61.05 9.26 -13.76
N SER A 18 62.37 9.43 -13.66
CA SER A 18 63.09 10.70 -13.68
C SER A 18 63.04 11.49 -15.00
N ASP A 19 62.49 10.89 -16.07
CA ASP A 19 62.61 11.46 -17.43
C ASP A 19 61.30 11.98 -18.03
N ALA A 20 60.24 12.03 -17.27
CA ALA A 20 58.93 12.45 -17.78
C ALA A 20 58.21 13.39 -16.81
N THR A 21 57.65 14.48 -17.34
CA THR A 21 56.65 15.28 -16.62
C THR A 21 55.38 14.47 -16.60
N SER A 22 55.08 13.78 -15.51
CA SER A 22 53.88 12.96 -15.38
C SER A 22 52.88 13.69 -14.47
N LEU A 23 51.71 13.94 -14.99
CA LEU A 23 50.56 14.39 -14.17
C LEU A 23 49.95 13.16 -13.49
N VAL A 24 49.98 13.15 -12.17
CA VAL A 24 49.31 12.11 -11.37
C VAL A 24 48.04 12.66 -10.83
N THR A 25 46.92 12.04 -11.18
CA THR A 25 45.62 12.38 -10.62
C THR A 25 45.20 11.26 -9.67
N ILE A 26 45.02 11.57 -8.42
CA ILE A 26 44.46 10.69 -7.40
C ILE A 26 43.00 11.07 -7.22
N THR A 27 42.10 10.14 -7.50
CA THR A 27 40.65 10.35 -7.32
C THR A 27 40.14 9.44 -6.22
N ASN A 28 39.68 10.03 -5.13
CA ASN A 28 38.97 9.31 -4.08
C ASN A 28 37.47 9.37 -4.35
N THR A 29 36.84 8.22 -4.49
CA THR A 29 35.40 8.12 -4.71
C THR A 29 34.74 7.52 -3.47
N TYR A 30 33.78 8.24 -2.92
CA TYR A 30 32.94 7.77 -1.82
C TYR A 30 31.47 7.80 -2.25
N THR A 31 30.80 6.66 -2.14
CA THR A 31 29.35 6.57 -2.42
C THR A 31 28.64 6.20 -1.13
N ALA A 32 27.81 7.11 -0.63
CA ALA A 32 26.90 6.82 0.48
C ALA A 32 25.58 6.27 -0.07
N TYR A 33 25.05 5.26 0.58
CA TYR A 33 23.80 4.62 0.23
C TYR A 33 22.75 4.83 1.31
N VAL A 34 21.48 4.72 0.93
CA VAL A 34 20.30 4.68 1.78
C VAL A 34 19.41 3.53 1.35
N ASN A 35 18.73 2.92 2.33
CA ASN A 35 17.71 1.91 2.08
C ASN A 35 16.34 2.53 2.37
N ILE A 36 15.36 2.18 1.54
CA ILE A 36 13.97 2.59 1.71
C ILE A 36 13.17 1.33 1.96
N SER A 37 12.45 1.28 3.08
CA SER A 37 11.59 0.15 3.42
C SER A 37 10.19 0.61 3.80
N GLY A 38 9.26 -0.32 3.76
CA GLY A 38 7.90 -0.03 4.17
C GLY A 38 6.99 -1.25 4.17
N THR A 39 5.75 -0.98 4.54
CA THR A 39 4.68 -1.97 4.60
C THR A 39 3.47 -1.52 3.82
N LYS A 40 2.69 -2.48 3.36
CA LYS A 40 1.38 -2.27 2.75
C LYS A 40 0.29 -2.69 3.72
N VAL A 41 -0.71 -1.85 3.86
CA VAL A 41 -1.90 -2.10 4.69
C VAL A 41 -3.15 -1.99 3.82
N TRP A 42 -4.09 -2.88 4.05
CA TRP A 42 -5.41 -2.89 3.42
C TRP A 42 -6.47 -2.52 4.46
N ASP A 43 -7.36 -1.63 4.08
CA ASP A 43 -8.55 -1.22 4.85
C ASP A 43 -9.77 -1.41 3.95
N ASP A 44 -10.23 -2.65 3.84
CA ASP A 44 -11.20 -3.13 2.87
C ASP A 44 -12.12 -4.22 3.44
N ASN A 45 -12.32 -4.20 4.76
CA ASN A 45 -13.16 -5.16 5.47
C ASN A 45 -12.78 -6.62 5.15
N ASP A 46 -11.47 -6.91 5.23
CA ASP A 46 -10.87 -8.21 4.92
C ASP A 46 -11.17 -8.71 3.49
N ASN A 47 -11.05 -7.79 2.52
CA ASN A 47 -11.29 -8.08 1.10
C ASN A 47 -12.72 -8.55 0.83
N GLN A 48 -13.72 -7.96 1.51
CA GLN A 48 -15.12 -8.36 1.44
C GLN A 48 -15.64 -8.45 -0.01
N ASP A 49 -15.26 -7.48 -0.88
CA ASP A 49 -15.72 -7.44 -2.27
C ASP A 49 -14.79 -8.18 -3.25
N GLY A 50 -13.74 -8.84 -2.73
CA GLY A 50 -12.83 -9.63 -3.54
C GLY A 50 -11.94 -8.82 -4.51
N LEU A 51 -11.80 -7.52 -4.29
CA LEU A 51 -11.07 -6.61 -5.20
C LEU A 51 -9.58 -6.50 -4.91
N ARG A 52 -9.12 -7.01 -3.75
CA ARG A 52 -7.71 -6.97 -3.36
C ARG A 52 -6.86 -7.77 -4.34
N PRO A 53 -5.88 -7.16 -5.03
CA PRO A 53 -5.04 -7.89 -5.97
C PRO A 53 -4.03 -8.80 -5.25
N ASN A 54 -3.50 -9.78 -5.95
CA ASN A 54 -2.47 -10.68 -5.43
C ASN A 54 -1.09 -10.02 -5.33
N ASN A 55 -0.88 -8.87 -5.96
CA ASN A 55 0.34 -8.09 -5.91
C ASN A 55 0.06 -6.61 -6.15
N ILE A 56 1.00 -5.77 -5.72
CA ILE A 56 1.05 -4.33 -6.01
C ILE A 56 2.40 -3.98 -6.61
N THR A 57 2.52 -2.82 -7.24
CA THR A 57 3.79 -2.26 -7.66
C THR A 57 4.10 -1.01 -6.84
N VAL A 58 5.20 -1.06 -6.10
CA VAL A 58 5.74 0.08 -5.34
C VAL A 58 6.85 0.71 -6.17
N ILE A 59 6.88 2.04 -6.20
CA ILE A 59 7.79 2.84 -7.03
C ILE A 59 8.51 3.84 -6.13
N VAL A 60 9.83 3.91 -6.23
CA VAL A 60 10.66 4.95 -5.61
C VAL A 60 10.99 6.00 -6.64
N LYS A 61 10.85 7.26 -6.25
CA LYS A 61 11.11 8.42 -7.10
C LYS A 61 12.10 9.40 -6.47
N ASN A 62 12.82 10.12 -7.33
CA ASN A 62 13.53 11.34 -7.02
C ASN A 62 12.85 12.51 -7.77
N GLY A 63 12.07 13.31 -7.06
CA GLY A 63 11.12 14.23 -7.69
C GLY A 63 10.11 13.46 -8.53
N ASP A 64 9.96 13.80 -9.80
CA ASP A 64 9.06 13.14 -10.74
C ASP A 64 9.70 11.93 -11.44
N THR A 65 11.02 11.74 -11.28
CA THR A 65 11.75 10.65 -11.95
C THR A 65 11.67 9.37 -11.16
N GLU A 66 11.21 8.31 -11.80
CA GLU A 66 11.28 6.96 -11.25
C GLU A 66 12.72 6.49 -11.17
N VAL A 67 13.11 6.01 -9.99
CA VAL A 67 14.46 5.49 -9.72
C VAL A 67 14.47 3.98 -9.71
N ASP A 68 13.45 3.38 -9.10
CA ASP A 68 13.30 1.93 -9.01
C ASP A 68 11.84 1.55 -8.78
N ARG A 69 11.48 0.30 -9.10
CA ARG A 69 10.16 -0.29 -8.84
C ARG A 69 10.26 -1.74 -8.41
N LYS A 70 9.31 -2.17 -7.60
CA LYS A 70 9.24 -3.55 -7.11
C LYS A 70 7.79 -4.04 -7.11
N THR A 71 7.59 -5.26 -7.61
CA THR A 71 6.35 -6.00 -7.38
C THR A 71 6.39 -6.59 -5.98
N VAL A 72 5.35 -6.33 -5.20
CA VAL A 72 5.22 -6.78 -3.81
C VAL A 72 4.03 -7.72 -3.71
N THR A 73 4.25 -8.84 -3.05
CA THR A 73 3.24 -9.86 -2.73
C THR A 73 3.23 -10.10 -1.23
N PRO A 74 2.13 -10.62 -0.65
CA PRO A 74 2.15 -11.02 0.75
C PRO A 74 3.10 -12.21 0.97
N ASP A 75 3.70 -12.25 2.15
CA ASP A 75 4.43 -13.43 2.63
C ASP A 75 3.47 -14.56 3.05
N ALA A 76 4.01 -15.69 3.51
CA ALA A 76 3.21 -16.83 3.95
C ALA A 76 2.31 -16.53 5.18
N ALA A 77 2.61 -15.47 5.94
CA ALA A 77 1.81 -15.00 7.06
C ALA A 77 0.81 -13.89 6.65
N GLY A 78 0.79 -13.50 5.37
CA GLY A 78 -0.08 -12.45 4.84
C GLY A 78 0.47 -11.03 5.01
N ASN A 79 1.71 -10.85 5.45
CA ASN A 79 2.30 -9.53 5.60
C ASN A 79 2.82 -9.02 4.27
N TRP A 80 2.61 -7.75 4.03
CA TRP A 80 3.08 -7.05 2.84
C TRP A 80 4.22 -6.11 3.22
N ALA A 81 5.45 -6.50 2.88
CA ALA A 81 6.64 -5.70 3.16
C ALA A 81 7.47 -5.50 1.89
N TYR A 82 8.18 -4.39 1.82
CA TYR A 82 9.08 -4.10 0.72
C TYR A 82 10.32 -3.35 1.20
N SER A 83 11.41 -3.51 0.44
CA SER A 83 12.64 -2.73 0.62
C SER A 83 13.31 -2.47 -0.72
N PHE A 84 13.92 -1.29 -0.83
CA PHE A 84 14.83 -0.90 -1.89
C PHE A 84 16.18 -0.61 -1.23
N GLU A 85 17.22 -1.25 -1.72
CA GLU A 85 18.52 -1.21 -1.08
C GLU A 85 19.55 -0.54 -1.98
N ASN A 86 20.60 0.02 -1.35
CA ASN A 86 21.74 0.60 -2.07
C ASN A 86 21.37 1.76 -3.00
N LEU A 87 20.39 2.55 -2.65
CA LEU A 87 20.07 3.78 -3.38
C LEU A 87 21.10 4.86 -3.05
N PRO A 88 21.59 5.66 -4.01
CA PRO A 88 22.53 6.75 -3.74
C PRO A 88 21.93 7.75 -2.74
N LYS A 89 22.67 8.09 -1.69
CA LYS A 89 22.21 9.08 -0.70
C LYS A 89 22.28 10.51 -1.21
N TYR A 90 23.25 10.78 -2.10
CA TYR A 90 23.53 12.11 -2.64
C TYR A 90 23.53 12.09 -4.16
N ASP A 91 23.18 13.18 -4.77
CA ASP A 91 23.35 13.41 -6.20
C ASP A 91 24.82 13.74 -6.57
N ALA A 92 25.09 13.94 -7.86
CA ALA A 92 26.43 14.28 -8.36
C ALA A 92 26.96 15.63 -7.84
N ALA A 93 26.09 16.51 -7.33
CA ALA A 93 26.46 17.78 -6.71
C ALA A 93 26.68 17.69 -5.20
N GLY A 94 26.55 16.49 -4.61
CA GLY A 94 26.67 16.26 -3.17
C GLY A 94 25.44 16.65 -2.37
N LYS A 95 24.31 16.93 -3.01
CA LYS A 95 23.04 17.24 -2.35
C LYS A 95 22.31 15.95 -2.00
N ALA A 96 21.76 15.87 -0.78
CA ALA A 96 20.93 14.73 -0.38
C ALA A 96 19.70 14.59 -1.28
N ILE A 97 19.46 13.34 -1.73
CA ILE A 97 18.32 13.00 -2.57
C ILE A 97 17.09 12.80 -1.68
N ALA A 98 16.02 13.52 -1.97
CA ALA A 98 14.74 13.41 -1.29
C ALA A 98 13.87 12.35 -2.00
N TYR A 99 14.08 11.09 -1.66
CA TYR A 99 13.27 10.01 -2.22
C TYR A 99 11.84 10.05 -1.71
N THR A 100 10.91 9.71 -2.59
CA THR A 100 9.49 9.50 -2.28
C THR A 100 9.07 8.10 -2.73
N VAL A 101 8.02 7.58 -2.09
CA VAL A 101 7.40 6.31 -2.44
C VAL A 101 6.02 6.58 -3.05
N SER A 102 5.67 5.82 -4.07
CA SER A 102 4.33 5.80 -4.66
C SER A 102 3.91 4.37 -4.98
N GLU A 103 2.62 4.16 -5.17
CA GLU A 103 2.04 2.90 -5.62
C GLU A 103 1.44 3.07 -7.01
N ALA A 104 1.61 2.08 -7.89
CA ALA A 104 0.84 2.03 -9.12
C ALA A 104 -0.66 1.89 -8.77
N LYS A 105 -1.53 2.58 -9.52
CA LYS A 105 -2.97 2.62 -9.22
C LYS A 105 -3.55 1.21 -9.05
N VAL A 106 -4.21 0.99 -7.91
CA VAL A 106 -5.02 -0.20 -7.64
C VAL A 106 -6.49 0.17 -7.85
N THR A 107 -7.15 -0.51 -8.80
CA THR A 107 -8.54 -0.23 -9.14
C THR A 107 -9.45 -0.53 -7.94
N GLY A 108 -10.40 0.37 -7.66
CA GLY A 108 -11.33 0.24 -6.53
C GLY A 108 -10.78 0.72 -5.19
N TYR A 109 -9.52 1.21 -5.13
CA TYR A 109 -8.89 1.67 -3.90
C TYR A 109 -8.44 3.12 -3.95
N ASN A 110 -8.49 3.76 -2.79
CA ASN A 110 -7.83 5.03 -2.52
C ASN A 110 -6.54 4.77 -1.76
N THR A 111 -5.41 5.28 -2.27
CA THR A 111 -4.08 5.07 -1.67
C THR A 111 -3.67 6.28 -0.85
N GLN A 112 -3.21 6.03 0.38
CA GLN A 112 -2.55 6.99 1.25
C GLN A 112 -1.16 6.47 1.61
N ILE A 113 -0.14 7.35 1.55
CA ILE A 113 1.24 7.01 1.91
C ILE A 113 1.70 7.93 3.02
N THR A 114 2.26 7.35 4.07
CA THR A 114 2.79 8.05 5.25
C THR A 114 4.16 7.49 5.61
N GLY A 115 4.89 8.20 6.48
CA GLY A 115 6.23 7.79 6.93
C GLY A 115 7.35 8.56 6.25
N SER A 116 8.57 8.11 6.48
CA SER A 116 9.81 8.70 5.96
C SER A 116 10.87 7.63 5.71
N ILE A 117 12.01 8.02 5.16
CA ILE A 117 13.16 7.12 4.97
C ILE A 117 13.63 6.53 6.30
N GLU A 118 13.61 7.34 7.37
CA GLU A 118 14.10 6.94 8.70
C GLU A 118 13.12 6.02 9.43
N SER A 119 11.81 6.29 9.29
CA SER A 119 10.75 5.54 9.99
C SER A 119 10.19 4.36 9.20
N GLY A 120 10.53 4.27 7.91
CA GLY A 120 9.85 3.43 6.93
C GLY A 120 8.55 4.07 6.43
N PHE A 121 8.07 3.59 5.28
CA PHE A 121 6.84 4.07 4.66
C PHE A 121 5.70 3.08 4.89
N THR A 122 4.49 3.59 5.06
CA THR A 122 3.26 2.81 5.06
C THR A 122 2.39 3.22 3.88
N ILE A 123 2.07 2.25 3.02
CA ILE A 123 1.11 2.41 1.92
C ILE A 123 -0.21 1.80 2.39
N LYS A 124 -1.22 2.63 2.63
CA LYS A 124 -2.56 2.19 3.01
C LYS A 124 -3.51 2.34 1.83
N ASN A 125 -4.17 1.25 1.43
CA ASN A 125 -5.27 1.27 0.48
C ASN A 125 -6.59 1.06 1.21
N THR A 126 -7.53 1.98 0.97
CA THR A 126 -8.88 1.94 1.54
C THR A 126 -9.89 1.68 0.42
N HIS A 127 -10.74 0.70 0.63
CA HIS A 127 -11.92 0.43 -0.17
C HIS A 127 -13.14 0.36 0.75
N THR A 128 -14.21 1.06 0.36
CA THR A 128 -15.48 0.97 1.05
C THR A 128 -16.39 0.04 0.25
N PRO A 129 -16.79 -1.10 0.84
CA PRO A 129 -17.69 -2.04 0.16
C PRO A 129 -18.99 -1.37 -0.29
N GLU A 130 -19.48 -1.80 -1.44
CA GLU A 130 -20.78 -1.35 -1.94
C GLU A 130 -21.91 -1.92 -1.07
N THR A 131 -22.92 -1.13 -0.85
CA THR A 131 -24.12 -1.51 -0.10
C THR A 131 -25.35 -1.37 -0.98
N ILE A 132 -26.35 -2.18 -0.70
CA ILE A 132 -27.68 -2.10 -1.32
C ILE A 132 -28.73 -1.93 -0.24
N ASP A 133 -29.77 -1.16 -0.54
CA ASP A 133 -30.94 -1.08 0.30
C ASP A 133 -31.95 -2.15 -0.13
N ILE A 134 -32.54 -2.82 0.84
CA ILE A 134 -33.58 -3.83 0.62
C ILE A 134 -34.85 -3.35 1.28
N GLU A 135 -35.87 -3.14 0.47
CA GLU A 135 -37.20 -2.70 0.91
C GLU A 135 -38.23 -3.77 0.65
N GLY A 136 -39.28 -3.76 1.42
CA GLY A 136 -40.40 -4.65 1.24
C GLY A 136 -41.59 -4.23 2.07
N THR A 137 -42.78 -4.68 1.69
CA THR A 137 -44.03 -4.46 2.40
C THR A 137 -44.64 -5.80 2.80
N LYS A 138 -45.29 -5.85 3.96
CA LYS A 138 -46.11 -6.97 4.39
C LYS A 138 -47.54 -6.68 4.05
N THR A 139 -48.18 -7.56 3.30
CA THR A 139 -49.60 -7.52 3.04
C THR A 139 -50.32 -8.63 3.79
N TRP A 140 -51.58 -8.40 4.11
CA TRP A 140 -52.45 -9.35 4.75
C TRP A 140 -53.65 -9.63 3.84
N ASP A 141 -53.91 -10.89 3.59
CA ASP A 141 -55.14 -11.34 2.92
C ASP A 141 -55.97 -12.11 3.95
N ASP A 142 -56.74 -11.39 4.77
CA ASP A 142 -57.43 -11.90 5.93
C ASP A 142 -58.75 -11.17 6.18
N ASN A 143 -59.37 -10.67 5.10
CA ASN A 143 -60.63 -9.97 5.13
C ASN A 143 -60.68 -8.85 6.22
N ASP A 144 -59.62 -8.02 6.21
CA ASP A 144 -59.40 -6.94 7.17
C ASP A 144 -59.37 -7.37 8.64
N ASN A 145 -58.71 -8.52 8.90
CA ASN A 145 -58.59 -9.10 10.24
C ASN A 145 -59.93 -9.50 10.86
N GLN A 146 -60.85 -10.03 10.06
CA GLN A 146 -62.19 -10.38 10.47
C GLN A 146 -62.24 -11.25 11.72
N ASP A 147 -61.30 -12.20 11.84
CA ASP A 147 -61.21 -13.16 12.97
C ASP A 147 -60.36 -12.65 14.14
N GLY A 148 -59.84 -11.41 14.05
CA GLY A 148 -59.02 -10.81 15.09
C GLY A 148 -57.69 -11.53 15.36
N LYS A 149 -57.16 -12.30 14.39
CA LYS A 149 -55.95 -13.11 14.58
C LYS A 149 -54.67 -12.50 14.04
N ARG A 150 -54.75 -11.31 13.40
CA ARG A 150 -53.55 -10.61 12.93
C ARG A 150 -52.68 -10.25 14.12
N PRO A 151 -51.41 -10.63 14.16
CA PRO A 151 -50.53 -10.29 15.27
C PRO A 151 -50.20 -8.79 15.28
N ASP A 152 -49.88 -8.24 16.46
CA ASP A 152 -49.47 -6.85 16.59
C ASP A 152 -48.12 -6.54 15.96
N LYS A 153 -47.29 -7.55 15.77
CA LYS A 153 -45.94 -7.46 15.18
C LYS A 153 -45.54 -8.73 14.47
N ILE A 154 -44.68 -8.60 13.47
CA ILE A 154 -43.99 -9.70 12.81
C ILE A 154 -42.50 -9.44 12.86
N THR A 155 -41.71 -10.49 12.71
CA THR A 155 -40.27 -10.38 12.51
C THR A 155 -39.96 -10.77 11.07
N VAL A 156 -39.35 -9.83 10.34
CA VAL A 156 -38.80 -10.07 9.01
C VAL A 156 -37.32 -10.38 9.17
N ARG A 157 -36.86 -11.43 8.51
CA ARG A 157 -35.46 -11.87 8.54
C ARG A 157 -34.86 -11.67 7.17
N LEU A 158 -33.68 -11.05 7.12
CA LEU A 158 -32.88 -10.95 5.90
C LEU A 158 -31.85 -12.08 5.91
N LEU A 159 -31.80 -12.84 4.84
CA LEU A 159 -30.83 -13.92 4.66
C LEU A 159 -29.94 -13.63 3.46
N ALA A 160 -28.63 -13.79 3.64
CA ALA A 160 -27.65 -13.80 2.56
C ALA A 160 -27.12 -15.24 2.40
N ASN A 161 -27.32 -15.84 1.22
CA ASN A 161 -26.92 -17.22 0.95
C ASN A 161 -27.41 -18.25 1.99
N GLY A 162 -28.63 -18.03 2.53
CA GLY A 162 -29.24 -18.89 3.53
C GLY A 162 -28.84 -18.59 4.98
N THR A 163 -27.91 -17.68 5.21
CA THR A 163 -27.49 -17.25 6.55
C THR A 163 -28.19 -15.95 6.93
N GLU A 164 -28.76 -15.91 8.13
CA GLU A 164 -29.44 -14.71 8.65
C GLU A 164 -28.39 -13.60 8.89
N THR A 165 -28.60 -12.44 8.24
CA THR A 165 -27.72 -11.27 8.33
C THR A 165 -28.34 -10.10 9.10
N ALA A 166 -29.68 -10.01 9.09
CA ALA A 166 -30.39 -8.99 9.83
C ALA A 166 -31.82 -9.41 10.15
N THR A 167 -32.41 -8.77 11.16
CA THR A 167 -33.82 -8.90 11.49
C THR A 167 -34.44 -7.52 11.72
N LYS A 168 -35.71 -7.38 11.34
CA LYS A 168 -36.51 -6.19 11.63
C LYS A 168 -37.88 -6.61 12.16
N THR A 169 -38.29 -5.99 13.27
CA THR A 169 -39.64 -6.11 13.76
C THR A 169 -40.50 -5.06 13.06
N VAL A 170 -41.60 -5.46 12.49
CA VAL A 170 -42.56 -4.57 11.78
C VAL A 170 -43.90 -4.65 12.48
N THR A 171 -44.51 -3.50 12.66
CA THR A 171 -45.80 -3.33 13.39
C THR A 171 -46.81 -2.61 12.55
N LYS A 172 -48.08 -2.65 13.01
CA LYS A 172 -49.17 -1.86 12.40
C LYS A 172 -48.89 -0.34 12.35
N LEU A 173 -48.16 0.19 13.34
CA LEU A 173 -47.82 1.62 13.39
C LEU A 173 -46.86 2.05 12.29
N GLU A 174 -46.10 1.10 11.72
CA GLU A 174 -45.16 1.31 10.62
C GLU A 174 -45.81 1.01 9.26
N ASN A 175 -47.11 0.78 9.20
CA ASN A 175 -47.86 0.38 7.99
C ASN A 175 -47.40 -0.91 7.32
N TRP A 176 -46.86 -1.83 8.11
CA TRP A 176 -46.32 -3.16 7.64
C TRP A 176 -45.22 -3.09 6.59
#